data_fdfb88e0d32cdebaf483d4f7e702809c
#
_entry.id   fdfb88e0d32cdebaf483d4f7e702809c
#
_cell.length_a   1.000
_cell.length_b   1.000
_cell.length_c   1.000
_cell.angle_alpha   90.00
_cell.angle_beta   90.00
_cell.angle_gamma   90.00
#
_symmetry.space_group_name_H-M   'P 1'
#
loop_
_entity.id
_entity.type
_entity.pdbx_description
1 polymer ?
#
loop_
_entity_poly.entity_id
_entity_poly.type
_entity_poly.pdbx_seq_one_letter_code
_entity_poly.pdbx_strand_id
1 'polypeptide(L)'
;AVLDDAVRRRLRYGRADGNEDLSRFPDFLIIGPQRTGTTWLHAHLRFHPQIFLSEPKELYFFSSLASRDPKRFVSDRLDWYLRFFREPLWLRAVKTAVCLRRHGEWYRPRVRGEATASYAAMEPAVIDDLVALRPDVKAILMIRHPIERAWSHAKKDLVRNRRRRFEEVGADEFRAFFADPYQRRCAAYADLAEAWESRLKPGHLFVGIFDEIATRP
;
A
#
# COMPACT_ATOMS: atom_id res chain seq x y z
N ALA A 1 -15.22 -9.19 -13.74
CA ALA A 1 -16.55 -8.72 -13.32
C ALA A 1 -16.66 -7.25 -13.71
N VAL A 2 -17.76 -6.87 -14.34
CA VAL A 2 -18.06 -5.47 -14.68
C VAL A 2 -18.50 -4.77 -13.39
N LEU A 3 -18.12 -3.51 -13.22
CA LEU A 3 -18.50 -2.70 -12.07
C LEU A 3 -20.03 -2.48 -12.06
N ASP A 4 -20.67 -2.75 -10.91
CA ASP A 4 -22.09 -2.49 -10.72
C ASP A 4 -22.35 -0.97 -10.72
N ASP A 5 -23.38 -0.53 -11.41
CA ASP A 5 -23.79 0.87 -11.48
C ASP A 5 -24.16 1.46 -10.11
N ALA A 6 -24.65 0.64 -9.18
CA ALA A 6 -24.93 1.08 -7.82
C ALA A 6 -23.64 1.37 -7.04
N VAL A 7 -22.61 0.56 -7.23
CA VAL A 7 -21.27 0.80 -6.64
C VAL A 7 -20.65 2.04 -7.26
N ARG A 8 -20.71 2.18 -8.59
CA ARG A 8 -20.17 3.35 -9.31
C ARG A 8 -20.73 4.67 -8.78
N ARG A 9 -22.05 4.73 -8.54
CA ARG A 9 -22.72 5.94 -8.02
C ARG A 9 -22.40 6.26 -6.55
N ARG A 10 -21.87 5.30 -5.80
CA ARG A 10 -21.49 5.48 -4.39
C ARG A 10 -20.06 5.95 -4.19
N LEU A 11 -19.20 5.82 -5.21
CA LEU A 11 -17.81 6.28 -5.11
C LEU A 11 -17.76 7.79 -4.87
N ARG A 12 -17.07 8.21 -3.82
CA ARG A 12 -16.95 9.63 -3.44
C ARG A 12 -15.76 10.29 -4.13
N TYR A 13 -14.69 9.55 -4.33
CA TYR A 13 -13.40 10.10 -4.76
C TYR A 13 -12.90 9.51 -6.08
N GLY A 14 -13.09 8.22 -6.32
CA GLY A 14 -12.70 7.56 -7.55
C GLY A 14 -13.74 7.71 -8.65
N ARG A 15 -13.28 7.76 -9.91
CA ARG A 15 -14.14 7.75 -11.09
C ARG A 15 -14.07 6.44 -11.82
N ALA A 16 -15.24 5.90 -12.16
CA ALA A 16 -15.38 4.71 -12.96
C ALA A 16 -16.36 4.97 -14.10
N ASP A 17 -16.01 4.53 -15.31
CA ASP A 17 -16.83 4.71 -16.52
C ASP A 17 -17.82 3.54 -16.72
N GLY A 18 -17.72 2.47 -15.92
CA GLY A 18 -18.57 1.28 -15.95
C GLY A 18 -18.04 0.15 -16.84
N ASN A 19 -16.91 0.36 -17.53
CA ASN A 19 -16.28 -0.65 -18.38
C ASN A 19 -15.04 -1.29 -17.75
N GLU A 20 -14.76 -1.01 -16.47
CA GLU A 20 -13.59 -1.48 -15.76
C GLU A 20 -13.68 -2.97 -15.46
N ASP A 21 -12.61 -3.69 -15.79
CA ASP A 21 -12.48 -5.10 -15.45
C ASP A 21 -11.99 -5.28 -14.01
N LEU A 22 -12.91 -5.32 -13.06
CA LEU A 22 -12.62 -5.54 -11.65
C LEU A 22 -12.00 -6.90 -11.33
N SER A 23 -11.97 -7.85 -12.27
CA SER A 23 -11.25 -9.12 -12.04
C SER A 23 -9.75 -8.90 -11.84
N ARG A 24 -9.24 -7.73 -12.23
CA ARG A 24 -7.84 -7.31 -12.05
C ARG A 24 -7.59 -6.53 -10.77
N PHE A 25 -8.64 -6.15 -10.05
CA PHE A 25 -8.48 -5.43 -8.79
C PHE A 25 -7.68 -6.29 -7.80
N PRO A 26 -6.80 -5.70 -6.98
CA PRO A 26 -5.99 -6.46 -6.04
C PRO A 26 -6.85 -7.22 -5.02
N ASP A 27 -6.42 -8.43 -4.69
CA ASP A 27 -7.02 -9.27 -3.67
C ASP A 27 -6.52 -8.88 -2.28
N PHE A 28 -5.33 -8.27 -2.20
CA PHE A 28 -4.76 -7.78 -0.94
C PHE A 28 -3.92 -6.52 -1.14
N LEU A 29 -3.80 -5.75 -0.05
CA LEU A 29 -3.04 -4.50 0.02
C LEU A 29 -2.05 -4.54 1.17
N ILE A 30 -0.81 -4.15 0.93
CA ILE A 30 0.16 -3.86 1.99
C ILE A 30 0.05 -2.37 2.29
N ILE A 31 -0.69 -2.05 3.35
CA ILE A 31 -1.16 -0.68 3.60
C ILE A 31 -0.17 0.20 4.37
N GLY A 32 0.85 -0.36 4.95
CA GLY A 32 1.86 0.42 5.70
C GLY A 32 1.64 0.37 7.20
N PRO A 33 1.91 1.47 7.94
CA PRO A 33 2.41 2.77 7.49
C PRO A 33 3.88 2.77 7.04
N GLN A 34 4.39 3.93 6.63
CA GLN A 34 5.79 4.04 6.19
C GLN A 34 6.76 3.67 7.31
N ARG A 35 7.87 3.02 6.93
CA ARG A 35 9.01 2.62 7.80
C ARG A 35 8.70 1.45 8.74
N THR A 36 7.72 0.64 8.41
CA THR A 36 7.35 -0.59 9.13
C THR A 36 7.73 -1.88 8.38
N GLY A 37 8.63 -1.83 7.41
CA GLY A 37 9.08 -3.03 6.69
C GLY A 37 8.31 -3.37 5.41
N THR A 38 7.38 -2.54 4.96
CA THR A 38 6.59 -2.79 3.73
C THR A 38 7.44 -3.00 2.47
N THR A 39 8.64 -2.39 2.41
CA THR A 39 9.56 -2.59 1.28
C THR A 39 10.18 -3.98 1.32
N TRP A 40 10.53 -4.47 2.51
CA TRP A 40 11.03 -5.83 2.70
C TRP A 40 9.96 -6.86 2.29
N LEU A 41 8.74 -6.70 2.82
CA LEU A 41 7.62 -7.58 2.50
C LEU A 41 7.33 -7.60 0.99
N HIS A 42 7.26 -6.42 0.35
CA HIS A 42 7.08 -6.33 -1.10
C HIS A 42 8.20 -7.05 -1.86
N ALA A 43 9.47 -6.87 -1.47
CA ALA A 43 10.61 -7.48 -2.15
C ALA A 43 10.59 -9.02 -2.07
N HIS A 44 10.10 -9.58 -0.97
CA HIS A 44 9.96 -11.05 -0.81
C HIS A 44 8.76 -11.59 -1.56
N LEU A 45 7.61 -10.92 -1.50
CA LEU A 45 6.39 -11.39 -2.17
C LEU A 45 6.41 -11.20 -3.69
N ARG A 46 7.17 -10.23 -4.23
CA ARG A 46 7.18 -9.96 -5.69
C ARG A 46 7.65 -11.13 -6.56
N PHE A 47 8.42 -12.06 -5.99
CA PHE A 47 8.90 -13.26 -6.66
C PHE A 47 8.31 -14.54 -6.07
N HIS A 48 7.23 -14.43 -5.31
CA HIS A 48 6.50 -15.61 -4.84
C HIS A 48 5.76 -16.28 -6.01
N PRO A 49 5.81 -17.63 -6.17
CA PRO A 49 5.24 -18.32 -7.33
C PRO A 49 3.75 -18.06 -7.57
N GLN A 50 2.99 -17.80 -6.51
CA GLN A 50 1.53 -17.66 -6.57
C GLN A 50 1.03 -16.23 -6.40
N ILE A 51 1.93 -15.23 -6.32
CA ILE A 51 1.55 -13.83 -6.06
C ILE A 51 1.99 -12.93 -7.22
N PHE A 52 1.05 -12.13 -7.72
CA PHE A 52 1.35 -10.98 -8.56
C PHE A 52 1.31 -9.71 -7.69
N LEU A 53 2.39 -8.95 -7.66
CA LEU A 53 2.40 -7.59 -7.10
C LEU A 53 2.52 -6.57 -8.22
N SER A 54 1.74 -5.49 -8.10
CA SER A 54 1.81 -4.35 -9.01
C SER A 54 3.20 -3.69 -8.99
N GLU A 55 3.61 -3.16 -10.13
CA GLU A 55 4.80 -2.34 -10.28
C GLU A 55 4.43 -1.03 -11.02
N PRO A 56 4.93 0.11 -10.54
CA PRO A 56 5.87 0.29 -9.42
C PRO A 56 5.23 0.05 -8.05
N LYS A 57 6.07 -0.20 -7.04
CA LYS A 57 5.66 -0.10 -5.64
C LYS A 57 5.26 1.34 -5.35
N GLU A 58 4.18 1.49 -4.54
CA GLU A 58 3.55 2.75 -4.13
C GLU A 58 2.87 3.48 -5.30
N LEU A 59 1.68 2.98 -5.67
CA LEU A 59 0.84 3.62 -6.68
C LEU A 59 0.17 4.91 -6.18
N TYR A 60 0.00 5.06 -4.87
CA TYR A 60 -0.64 6.20 -4.19
C TYR A 60 -2.08 6.49 -4.64
N PHE A 61 -2.68 5.65 -5.46
CA PHE A 61 -3.99 5.93 -6.06
C PHE A 61 -5.01 6.34 -5.01
N PHE A 62 -5.40 5.44 -4.11
CA PHE A 62 -6.42 5.73 -3.11
C PHE A 62 -5.98 6.83 -2.13
N SER A 63 -4.76 6.81 -1.62
CA SER A 63 -4.32 7.81 -0.65
C SER A 63 -4.22 9.24 -1.21
N SER A 64 -4.15 9.40 -2.52
CA SER A 64 -4.11 10.71 -3.17
C SER A 64 -5.49 11.24 -3.57
N LEU A 65 -6.53 10.41 -3.59
CA LEU A 65 -7.86 10.81 -4.06
C LEU A 65 -8.49 11.93 -3.22
N ALA A 66 -8.42 11.82 -1.89
CA ALA A 66 -8.99 12.83 -1.00
C ALA A 66 -8.10 14.08 -0.90
N SER A 67 -6.79 13.88 -0.76
CA SER A 67 -5.84 14.99 -0.55
C SER A 67 -5.51 15.77 -1.83
N ARG A 68 -5.61 15.12 -3.00
CA ARG A 68 -5.17 15.63 -4.31
C ARG A 68 -3.78 16.26 -4.27
N ASP A 69 -2.87 15.70 -3.43
CA ASP A 69 -1.49 16.15 -3.32
C ASP A 69 -0.83 16.18 -4.69
N PRO A 70 -0.41 17.36 -5.21
CA PRO A 70 0.15 17.49 -6.57
C PRO A 70 1.39 16.60 -6.82
N LYS A 71 2.07 16.18 -5.77
CA LYS A 71 3.26 15.30 -5.87
C LYS A 71 2.90 13.83 -6.08
N ARG A 72 1.67 13.44 -5.75
CA ARG A 72 1.25 12.03 -5.74
C ARG A 72 -0.01 11.77 -6.56
N PHE A 73 -0.87 12.77 -6.67
CA PHE A 73 -2.10 12.66 -7.44
C PHE A 73 -1.79 12.65 -8.94
N VAL A 74 -2.13 11.56 -9.61
CA VAL A 74 -1.94 11.41 -11.06
C VAL A 74 -3.29 11.28 -11.77
N SER A 75 -4.23 10.55 -11.18
CA SER A 75 -5.54 10.29 -11.79
C SER A 75 -6.54 9.88 -10.70
N ASP A 76 -7.80 10.22 -10.90
CA ASP A 76 -8.93 9.71 -10.13
C ASP A 76 -9.68 8.58 -10.88
N ARG A 77 -9.21 8.17 -12.06
CA ARG A 77 -9.84 7.16 -12.91
C ARG A 77 -9.41 5.74 -12.51
N LEU A 78 -10.39 4.88 -12.30
CA LEU A 78 -10.16 3.49 -11.91
C LEU A 78 -9.46 2.67 -13.01
N ASP A 79 -9.73 2.94 -14.29
CA ASP A 79 -9.03 2.30 -15.42
C ASP A 79 -7.53 2.59 -15.41
N TRP A 80 -7.14 3.81 -15.01
CA TRP A 80 -5.72 4.16 -14.81
C TRP A 80 -5.08 3.30 -13.72
N TYR A 81 -5.77 3.06 -12.62
CA TYR A 81 -5.29 2.20 -11.54
C TYR A 81 -5.18 0.73 -11.97
N LEU A 82 -6.22 0.20 -12.60
CA LEU A 82 -6.29 -1.21 -13.00
C LEU A 82 -5.27 -1.60 -14.08
N ARG A 83 -4.70 -0.64 -14.81
CA ARG A 83 -3.63 -0.92 -15.79
C ARG A 83 -2.38 -1.53 -15.17
N PHE A 84 -2.07 -1.20 -13.91
CA PHE A 84 -0.90 -1.72 -13.21
C PHE A 84 -1.04 -3.19 -12.79
N PHE A 85 -2.22 -3.75 -12.95
CA PHE A 85 -2.50 -5.16 -12.68
C PHE A 85 -2.60 -6.01 -13.96
N ARG A 86 -2.22 -5.42 -15.10
CA ARG A 86 -1.98 -6.16 -16.35
C ARG A 86 -0.57 -6.74 -16.29
N GLU A 87 -0.46 -8.04 -16.50
CA GLU A 87 0.83 -8.71 -16.51
C GLU A 87 1.25 -8.99 -17.97
N PRO A 88 2.23 -8.27 -18.53
CA PRO A 88 2.73 -8.54 -19.88
C PRO A 88 3.49 -9.88 -19.91
N LEU A 89 3.44 -10.57 -21.04
CA LEU A 89 4.02 -11.92 -21.21
C LEU A 89 5.53 -11.95 -20.87
N TRP A 90 6.27 -10.92 -21.26
CA TRP A 90 7.70 -10.84 -20.94
C TRP A 90 7.97 -10.80 -19.43
N LEU A 91 7.16 -10.04 -18.66
CA LEU A 91 7.29 -9.99 -17.21
C LEU A 91 6.98 -11.34 -16.58
N ARG A 92 5.94 -12.02 -17.09
CA ARG A 92 5.58 -13.37 -16.67
C ARG A 92 6.71 -14.36 -16.92
N ALA A 93 7.36 -14.29 -18.08
CA ALA A 93 8.51 -15.14 -18.42
C ALA A 93 9.68 -14.89 -17.45
N VAL A 94 10.03 -13.63 -17.19
CA VAL A 94 11.08 -13.26 -16.22
C VAL A 94 10.76 -13.78 -14.83
N LYS A 95 9.52 -13.55 -14.33
CA LYS A 95 9.10 -14.05 -13.02
C LYS A 95 9.14 -15.58 -12.95
N THR A 96 8.75 -16.27 -14.03
CA THR A 96 8.84 -17.74 -14.09
C THR A 96 10.28 -18.21 -13.95
N ALA A 97 11.22 -17.62 -14.70
CA ALA A 97 12.63 -17.99 -14.59
C ALA A 97 13.20 -17.76 -13.19
N VAL A 98 12.83 -16.64 -12.56
CA VAL A 98 13.24 -16.33 -11.17
C VAL A 98 12.62 -17.30 -10.17
N CYS A 99 11.34 -17.61 -10.29
CA CYS A 99 10.65 -18.55 -9.39
C CYS A 99 11.22 -19.97 -9.50
N LEU A 100 11.45 -20.46 -10.71
CA LEU A 100 12.11 -21.75 -10.94
C LEU A 100 13.48 -21.80 -10.28
N ARG A 101 14.29 -20.74 -10.43
CA ARG A 101 15.62 -20.68 -9.84
C ARG A 101 15.59 -20.61 -8.31
N ARG A 102 14.64 -19.88 -7.69
CA ARG A 102 14.62 -19.62 -6.25
C ARG A 102 13.82 -20.67 -5.46
N HIS A 103 12.74 -21.15 -6.04
CA HIS A 103 11.75 -21.98 -5.36
C HIS A 103 11.55 -23.35 -6.00
N GLY A 104 12.09 -23.60 -7.20
CA GLY A 104 11.80 -24.83 -7.96
C GLY A 104 10.37 -24.90 -8.50
N GLU A 105 9.63 -23.79 -8.48
CA GLU A 105 8.21 -23.74 -8.83
C GLU A 105 7.94 -22.82 -10.02
N TRP A 106 6.93 -23.17 -10.81
CA TRP A 106 6.43 -22.31 -11.86
C TRP A 106 5.67 -21.10 -11.31
N TYR A 107 5.91 -19.92 -11.88
CA TYR A 107 5.13 -18.73 -11.56
C TYR A 107 3.70 -18.86 -12.09
N ARG A 108 2.74 -19.05 -11.21
CA ARG A 108 1.30 -19.18 -11.49
C ARG A 108 0.51 -18.35 -10.47
N PRO A 109 0.43 -17.02 -10.64
CA PRO A 109 -0.21 -16.16 -9.66
C PRO A 109 -1.70 -16.50 -9.50
N ARG A 110 -2.11 -16.68 -8.27
CA ARG A 110 -3.50 -16.93 -7.85
C ARG A 110 -4.13 -15.70 -7.23
N VAL A 111 -3.30 -14.82 -6.68
CA VAL A 111 -3.72 -13.59 -6.01
C VAL A 111 -2.88 -12.42 -6.50
N ARG A 112 -3.51 -11.24 -6.50
CA ARG A 112 -2.88 -9.96 -6.84
C ARG A 112 -2.78 -9.09 -5.63
N GLY A 113 -1.68 -8.34 -5.51
CA GLY A 113 -1.48 -7.41 -4.43
C GLY A 113 -0.92 -6.07 -4.89
N GLU A 114 -1.05 -5.09 -4.03
CA GLU A 114 -0.45 -3.77 -4.13
C GLU A 114 0.24 -3.42 -2.81
N ALA A 115 1.28 -2.57 -2.88
CA ALA A 115 1.97 -2.10 -1.69
C ALA A 115 2.11 -0.58 -1.73
N THR A 116 1.26 0.11 -0.99
CA THR A 116 1.31 1.57 -0.80
C THR A 116 1.20 1.91 0.68
N ALA A 117 2.33 2.31 1.27
CA ALA A 117 2.44 2.48 2.72
C ALA A 117 1.63 3.67 3.28
N SER A 118 1.17 4.59 2.45
CA SER A 118 0.29 5.68 2.87
C SER A 118 -1.18 5.26 3.04
N TYR A 119 -1.55 4.07 2.59
CA TYR A 119 -2.93 3.60 2.70
C TYR A 119 -3.37 3.37 4.15
N ALA A 120 -2.44 3.04 5.06
CA ALA A 120 -2.79 2.86 6.46
C ALA A 120 -3.55 4.07 7.04
N ALA A 121 -3.10 5.29 6.71
CA ALA A 121 -3.63 6.54 7.26
C ALA A 121 -4.59 7.27 6.29
N MET A 122 -5.26 6.54 5.39
CA MET A 122 -6.27 7.12 4.51
C MET A 122 -7.50 7.61 5.29
N GLU A 123 -8.21 8.55 4.70
CA GLU A 123 -9.53 8.96 5.18
C GLU A 123 -10.50 7.76 5.14
N PRO A 124 -11.31 7.57 6.20
CA PRO A 124 -12.27 6.46 6.26
C PRO A 124 -13.16 6.31 5.02
N ALA A 125 -13.62 7.42 4.47
CA ALA A 125 -14.47 7.42 3.27
C ALA A 125 -13.74 6.90 2.00
N VAL A 126 -12.40 7.00 1.93
CA VAL A 126 -11.62 6.40 0.83
C VAL A 126 -11.51 4.88 1.02
N ILE A 127 -11.43 4.42 2.27
CA ILE A 127 -11.46 2.98 2.57
C ILE A 127 -12.83 2.41 2.20
N ASP A 128 -13.91 3.15 2.47
CA ASP A 128 -15.28 2.76 2.08
C ASP A 128 -15.40 2.59 0.56
N ASP A 129 -14.86 3.54 -0.24
CA ASP A 129 -14.82 3.43 -1.71
C ASP A 129 -14.04 2.19 -2.16
N LEU A 130 -12.87 1.93 -1.55
CA LEU A 130 -12.03 0.79 -1.88
C LEU A 130 -12.74 -0.54 -1.58
N VAL A 131 -13.36 -0.66 -0.42
CA VAL A 131 -14.10 -1.87 -0.02
C VAL A 131 -15.37 -2.05 -0.88
N ALA A 132 -16.02 -0.97 -1.29
CA ALA A 132 -17.16 -1.05 -2.23
C ALA A 132 -16.72 -1.64 -3.59
N LEU A 133 -15.51 -1.30 -4.07
CA LEU A 133 -14.94 -1.85 -5.31
C LEU A 133 -14.54 -3.33 -5.17
N ARG A 134 -14.03 -3.73 -4.01
CA ARG A 134 -13.59 -5.10 -3.73
C ARG A 134 -13.96 -5.51 -2.30
N PRO A 135 -15.19 -6.00 -2.07
CA PRO A 135 -15.65 -6.37 -0.72
C PRO A 135 -14.85 -7.49 -0.04
N ASP A 136 -14.12 -8.29 -0.83
CA ASP A 136 -13.28 -9.39 -0.34
C ASP A 136 -11.80 -9.00 -0.22
N VAL A 137 -11.44 -7.73 -0.35
CA VAL A 137 -10.06 -7.27 -0.22
C VAL A 137 -9.53 -7.55 1.17
N LYS A 138 -8.25 -7.94 1.23
CA LYS A 138 -7.52 -8.13 2.49
C LYS A 138 -6.49 -7.01 2.66
N ALA A 139 -6.19 -6.66 3.90
CA ALA A 139 -5.19 -5.65 4.21
C ALA A 139 -4.10 -6.22 5.12
N ILE A 140 -2.86 -5.84 4.86
CA ILE A 140 -1.69 -6.14 5.69
C ILE A 140 -1.20 -4.84 6.30
N LEU A 141 -1.45 -4.65 7.59
CA LEU A 141 -0.97 -3.55 8.40
C LEU A 141 0.34 -3.97 9.08
N MET A 142 1.43 -3.30 8.73
CA MET A 142 2.72 -3.57 9.37
C MET A 142 2.95 -2.56 10.49
N ILE A 143 3.26 -3.03 11.68
CA ILE A 143 3.56 -2.16 12.84
C ILE A 143 5.03 -2.29 13.25
N ARG A 144 5.55 -1.24 13.86
CA ARG A 144 6.91 -1.15 14.40
C ARG A 144 6.87 -0.27 15.63
N HIS A 145 7.87 -0.39 16.52
CA HIS A 145 7.99 0.54 17.63
C HIS A 145 7.79 2.01 17.16
N PRO A 146 6.79 2.75 17.66
CA PRO A 146 6.33 4.00 17.05
C PRO A 146 7.42 5.09 16.99
N ILE A 147 8.26 5.18 18.01
CA ILE A 147 9.38 6.13 18.07
C ILE A 147 10.41 5.80 16.99
N GLU A 148 10.80 4.52 16.85
CA GLU A 148 11.76 4.08 15.84
C GLU A 148 11.23 4.27 14.42
N ARG A 149 9.93 4.00 14.21
CA ARG A 149 9.26 4.27 12.95
C ARG A 149 9.35 5.76 12.60
N ALA A 150 8.94 6.62 13.54
CA ALA A 150 8.93 8.07 13.32
C ALA A 150 10.33 8.62 13.07
N TRP A 151 11.31 8.18 13.85
CA TRP A 151 12.72 8.54 13.68
C TRP A 151 13.29 8.09 12.32
N SER A 152 12.99 6.85 11.94
CA SER A 152 13.38 6.32 10.63
C SER A 152 12.76 7.10 9.48
N HIS A 153 11.53 7.61 9.65
CA HIS A 153 10.83 8.42 8.66
C HIS A 153 11.44 9.82 8.58
N ALA A 154 11.69 10.47 9.71
CA ALA A 154 12.33 11.77 9.77
C ALA A 154 13.72 11.75 9.08
N LYS A 155 14.57 10.77 9.40
CA LYS A 155 15.87 10.60 8.72
C LYS A 155 15.72 10.40 7.20
N LYS A 156 14.72 9.66 6.76
CA LYS A 156 14.47 9.49 5.32
C LYS A 156 14.09 10.82 4.67
N ASP A 157 13.15 11.56 5.26
CA ASP A 157 12.56 12.73 4.62
C ASP A 157 13.43 13.99 4.76
N LEU A 158 13.99 14.24 5.95
CA LEU A 158 14.75 15.45 6.23
C LEU A 158 16.22 15.36 5.78
N VAL A 159 16.79 14.16 5.79
CA VAL A 159 18.19 13.93 5.44
C VAL A 159 18.30 13.36 4.03
N ARG A 160 17.89 12.09 3.83
CA ARG A 160 18.14 11.35 2.60
C ARG A 160 17.42 11.94 1.37
N ASN A 161 16.12 12.22 1.48
CA ASN A 161 15.35 12.75 0.35
C ASN A 161 15.77 14.16 -0.03
N ARG A 162 16.27 14.95 0.94
CA ARG A 162 16.78 16.31 0.72
C ARG A 162 18.29 16.34 0.41
N ARG A 163 18.97 15.17 0.38
CA ARG A 163 20.41 15.04 0.15
C ARG A 163 21.26 15.89 1.08
N ARG A 164 20.84 16.00 2.35
CA ARG A 164 21.54 16.75 3.41
C ARG A 164 22.30 15.79 4.31
N ARG A 165 23.33 16.28 4.98
CA ARG A 165 23.95 15.57 6.10
C ARG A 165 23.08 15.71 7.35
N PHE A 166 23.21 14.80 8.28
CA PHE A 166 22.40 14.78 9.50
C PHE A 166 22.59 16.06 10.34
N GLU A 167 23.81 16.54 10.43
CA GLU A 167 24.21 17.74 11.18
C GLU A 167 23.65 19.04 10.60
N GLU A 168 23.20 19.02 9.37
CA GLU A 168 22.59 20.17 8.69
C GLU A 168 21.10 20.32 8.99
N VAL A 169 20.51 19.34 9.68
CA VAL A 169 19.07 19.37 10.04
C VAL A 169 18.92 19.88 11.47
N GLY A 170 18.28 21.04 11.60
CA GLY A 170 18.05 21.66 12.90
C GLY A 170 17.03 20.91 13.77
N ALA A 171 17.15 21.04 15.09
CA ALA A 171 16.24 20.41 16.03
C ALA A 171 14.77 20.83 15.79
N ASP A 172 14.52 22.05 15.33
CA ASP A 172 13.18 22.55 15.06
C ASP A 172 12.55 21.88 13.84
N GLU A 173 13.34 21.51 12.83
CA GLU A 173 12.86 20.72 11.68
C GLU A 173 12.39 19.32 12.13
N PHE A 174 13.12 18.68 13.04
CA PHE A 174 12.69 17.41 13.63
C PHE A 174 11.42 17.57 14.48
N ARG A 175 11.34 18.62 15.31
CA ARG A 175 10.14 18.90 16.12
C ARG A 175 8.92 19.13 15.22
N ALA A 176 9.06 19.95 14.18
CA ALA A 176 7.99 20.19 13.22
C ALA A 176 7.55 18.90 12.49
N PHE A 177 8.50 18.04 12.10
CA PHE A 177 8.20 16.75 11.50
C PHE A 177 7.38 15.83 12.41
N PHE A 178 7.77 15.73 13.69
CA PHE A 178 7.05 14.90 14.66
C PHE A 178 5.71 15.49 15.09
N ALA A 179 5.55 16.83 15.03
CA ALA A 179 4.29 17.51 15.30
C ALA A 179 3.27 17.39 14.17
N ASP A 180 3.71 17.00 12.95
CA ASP A 180 2.84 16.86 11.80
C ASP A 180 1.68 15.86 12.06
N PRO A 181 0.41 16.24 11.79
CA PRO A 181 -0.75 15.39 12.05
C PRO A 181 -0.67 14.03 11.32
N TYR A 182 -0.09 13.97 10.13
CA TYR A 182 0.09 12.72 9.42
C TYR A 182 1.05 11.77 10.14
N GLN A 183 2.15 12.30 10.72
CA GLN A 183 3.09 11.49 11.49
C GLN A 183 2.46 10.94 12.78
N ARG A 184 1.61 11.71 13.43
CA ARG A 184 0.83 11.26 14.60
C ARG A 184 -0.15 10.16 14.21
N ARG A 185 -0.92 10.34 13.14
CA ARG A 185 -1.81 9.28 12.63
C ARG A 185 -1.05 7.99 12.32
N CYS A 186 0.10 8.08 11.66
CA CYS A 186 0.93 6.90 11.36
C CYS A 186 1.48 6.16 12.60
N ALA A 187 1.43 6.75 13.79
CA ALA A 187 1.85 6.15 15.05
C ALA A 187 0.67 5.59 15.88
N ALA A 188 -0.55 6.00 15.59
CA ALA A 188 -1.78 5.58 16.27
C ALA A 188 -2.27 4.24 15.69
N TYR A 189 -1.54 3.17 15.94
CA TYR A 189 -1.80 1.86 15.32
C TYR A 189 -3.17 1.26 15.67
N ALA A 190 -3.67 1.51 16.87
CA ALA A 190 -5.01 1.07 17.25
C ALA A 190 -6.08 1.73 16.37
N ASP A 191 -5.99 3.06 16.18
CA ASP A 191 -6.94 3.81 15.36
C ASP A 191 -6.85 3.39 13.89
N LEU A 192 -5.62 3.11 13.39
CA LEU A 192 -5.42 2.61 12.04
C LEU A 192 -6.05 1.22 11.86
N ALA A 193 -5.83 0.32 12.83
CA ALA A 193 -6.41 -1.02 12.80
C ALA A 193 -7.94 -0.95 12.84
N GLU A 194 -8.52 -0.18 13.76
CA GLU A 194 -9.97 0.00 13.88
C GLU A 194 -10.59 0.58 12.60
N ALA A 195 -9.95 1.61 12.02
CA ALA A 195 -10.44 2.23 10.79
C ALA A 195 -10.54 1.24 9.62
N TRP A 196 -9.63 0.30 9.53
CA TRP A 196 -9.63 -0.74 8.51
C TRP A 196 -10.52 -1.93 8.89
N GLU A 197 -10.40 -2.46 10.10
CA GLU A 197 -11.10 -3.67 10.55
C GLU A 197 -12.62 -3.47 10.57
N SER A 198 -13.09 -2.27 10.96
CA SER A 198 -14.53 -1.95 10.94
C SER A 198 -15.16 -1.93 9.54
N ARG A 199 -14.34 -1.91 8.47
CA ARG A 199 -14.79 -1.84 7.06
C ARG A 199 -14.54 -3.12 6.29
N LEU A 200 -13.53 -3.87 6.69
CA LEU A 200 -13.20 -5.15 6.09
C LEU A 200 -14.11 -6.26 6.63
N LYS A 201 -14.20 -7.36 5.89
CA LYS A 201 -14.81 -8.58 6.43
C LYS A 201 -14.01 -9.11 7.62
N PRO A 202 -14.63 -9.79 8.58
CA PRO A 202 -13.91 -10.41 9.70
C PRO A 202 -12.74 -11.28 9.23
N GLY A 203 -11.56 -11.08 9.83
CA GLY A 203 -10.35 -11.80 9.48
C GLY A 203 -9.65 -11.35 8.19
N HIS A 204 -10.05 -10.23 7.58
CA HIS A 204 -9.39 -9.69 6.38
C HIS A 204 -8.32 -8.64 6.70
N LEU A 205 -8.14 -8.25 7.95
CA LEU A 205 -6.98 -7.47 8.40
C LEU A 205 -5.93 -8.41 9.02
N PHE A 206 -4.71 -8.39 8.47
CA PHE A 206 -3.54 -9.02 9.08
C PHE A 206 -2.62 -7.94 9.64
N VAL A 207 -2.19 -8.11 10.90
CA VAL A 207 -1.22 -7.22 11.53
C VAL A 207 0.11 -7.93 11.65
N GLY A 208 1.13 -7.41 10.97
CA GLY A 208 2.49 -7.95 11.01
C GLY A 208 3.41 -7.04 11.84
N ILE A 209 4.30 -7.64 12.63
CA ILE A 209 5.24 -6.94 13.51
C ILE A 209 6.61 -6.86 12.84
N PHE A 210 7.16 -5.65 12.70
CA PHE A 210 8.45 -5.42 12.05
C PHE A 210 9.60 -6.17 12.74
N ASP A 211 9.58 -6.25 14.06
CA ASP A 211 10.67 -6.85 14.83
C ASP A 211 10.74 -8.38 14.60
N GLU A 212 9.63 -9.02 14.26
CA GLU A 212 9.61 -10.43 13.87
C GLU A 212 10.34 -10.68 12.54
N ILE A 213 10.33 -9.71 11.62
CA ILE A 213 11.09 -9.80 10.37
C ILE A 213 12.60 -9.88 10.65
N ALA A 214 13.09 -9.17 11.67
CA ALA A 214 14.49 -9.16 12.03
C ALA A 214 14.94 -10.44 12.75
N THR A 215 14.03 -11.09 13.49
CA THR A 215 14.33 -12.27 14.31
C THR A 215 13.96 -13.60 13.64
N ARG A 216 12.97 -13.58 12.76
CA ARG A 216 12.44 -14.75 12.04
C ARG A 216 12.05 -14.36 10.61
N PRO A 217 13.05 -14.05 9.75
CA PRO A 217 12.82 -13.56 8.38
C PRO A 217 12.16 -14.60 7.45
#